data_966f865953e17f66aea2e459c6b00e47
#
_entry.id   966f865953e17f66aea2e459c6b00e47
#
_cell.length_a   1.000
_cell.length_b   1.000
_cell.length_c   1.000
_cell.angle_alpha   90.00
_cell.angle_beta   90.00
_cell.angle_gamma   90.00
#
_symmetry.space_group_name_H-M   'P 1'
#
loop_
_entity.id
_entity.type
_entity.pdbx_description
1 polymer ?
#
loop_
_entity_poly.entity_id
_entity_poly.type
_entity_poly.pdbx_seq_one_letter_code
_entity_poly.pdbx_strand_id
1 'polypeptide(L)'
;MINDYQTDVVYLADGIRHYLPLAINLFNALDNAGVETHFLRHTESAKHVWARDYMPLQLEENRFLQYRYAPDYLRNDPDYIPPYETICRGMHLKCKKTNLVIDGRNCVK
;
A
#
# COMPACT_ATOMS: atom_id res chain seq x y z
N MET A 1 -2.31 -13.13 -10.13
CA MET A 1 -1.63 -12.27 -9.13
C MET A 1 -0.32 -12.88 -8.69
N ILE A 2 0.61 -12.04 -8.27
CA ILE A 2 1.89 -12.50 -7.70
C ILE A 2 1.65 -12.96 -6.26
N ASN A 3 2.20 -14.13 -5.91
CA ASN A 3 2.15 -14.65 -4.53
C ASN A 3 3.18 -13.93 -3.66
N ASP A 4 2.92 -13.87 -2.35
CA ASP A 4 3.81 -13.16 -1.43
C ASP A 4 5.25 -13.69 -1.43
N TYR A 5 5.43 -15.00 -1.60
CA TYR A 5 6.78 -15.58 -1.63
C TYR A 5 7.55 -15.27 -2.93
N GLN A 6 6.90 -14.68 -3.92
CA GLN A 6 7.52 -14.26 -5.18
C GLN A 6 7.91 -12.76 -5.15
N THR A 7 7.69 -12.09 -4.03
CA THR A 7 7.97 -10.65 -3.91
C THR A 7 9.30 -10.41 -3.21
N ASP A 8 9.93 -9.29 -3.55
CA ASP A 8 11.26 -8.90 -3.04
C ASP A 8 11.31 -7.46 -2.56
N VAL A 9 10.20 -6.73 -2.63
CA VAL A 9 10.11 -5.32 -2.22
C VAL A 9 8.94 -5.15 -1.27
N VAL A 10 9.15 -4.37 -0.21
CA VAL A 10 8.10 -4.01 0.74
C VAL A 10 7.74 -2.53 0.57
N TYR A 11 6.46 -2.25 0.39
CA TYR A 11 5.93 -0.89 0.36
C TYR A 11 5.26 -0.56 1.69
N LEU A 12 5.66 0.55 2.27
CA LEU A 12 5.12 1.02 3.55
C LEU A 12 4.42 2.36 3.37
N ALA A 13 3.31 2.55 4.08
CA ALA A 13 2.71 3.87 4.21
C ALA A 13 3.65 4.77 4.99
N ASP A 14 3.89 6.00 4.48
CA ASP A 14 4.82 6.94 5.11
C ASP A 14 4.32 7.39 6.49
N GLY A 15 2.99 7.33 6.72
CA GLY A 15 2.39 7.65 8.02
C GLY A 15 2.85 6.76 9.17
N ILE A 16 3.50 5.62 8.90
CA ILE A 16 4.04 4.76 9.96
C ILE A 16 5.10 5.48 10.79
N ARG A 17 5.70 6.54 10.27
CA ARG A 17 6.68 7.37 10.98
C ARG A 17 6.09 8.06 12.21
N HIS A 18 4.77 8.17 12.31
CA HIS A 18 4.10 8.68 13.51
C HIS A 18 4.18 7.71 14.69
N TYR A 19 4.57 6.46 14.45
CA TYR A 19 4.69 5.39 15.46
C TYR A 19 6.17 5.00 15.60
N LEU A 20 7.01 5.92 16.10
CA LEU A 20 8.46 5.82 16.03
C LEU A 20 9.07 4.52 16.56
N PRO A 21 8.73 4.01 17.76
CA PRO A 21 9.34 2.75 18.21
C PRO A 21 9.05 1.59 17.27
N LEU A 22 7.80 1.49 16.77
CA LEU A 22 7.42 0.45 15.81
C LEU A 22 8.14 0.63 14.49
N ALA A 23 8.20 1.86 13.98
CA ALA A 23 8.85 2.16 12.70
C ALA A 23 10.34 1.81 12.74
N ILE A 24 11.05 2.18 13.79
CA ILE A 24 12.47 1.88 13.96
C ILE A 24 12.70 0.36 13.99
N ASN A 25 11.91 -0.36 14.77
CA ASN A 25 12.03 -1.82 14.86
C ASN A 25 11.77 -2.49 13.51
N LEU A 26 10.73 -2.02 12.78
CA LEU A 26 10.40 -2.56 11.47
C LEU A 26 11.51 -2.30 10.45
N PHE A 27 12.05 -1.07 10.40
CA PHE A 27 13.13 -0.72 9.48
C PHE A 27 14.38 -1.55 9.76
N ASN A 28 14.74 -1.72 11.03
CA ASN A 28 15.90 -2.52 11.40
C ASN A 28 15.72 -3.98 10.99
N ALA A 29 14.52 -4.53 11.16
CA ALA A 29 14.23 -5.90 10.76
C ALA A 29 14.33 -6.09 9.26
N LEU A 30 13.78 -5.16 8.47
CA LEU A 30 13.82 -5.20 7.00
C LEU A 30 15.25 -5.02 6.48
N ASP A 31 16.01 -4.08 7.04
CA ASP A 31 17.39 -3.82 6.67
C ASP A 31 18.28 -5.03 6.97
N ASN A 32 18.14 -5.61 8.16
CA ASN A 32 18.90 -6.81 8.55
C ASN A 32 18.57 -8.02 7.65
N ALA A 33 17.34 -8.09 7.14
CA ALA A 33 16.93 -9.14 6.22
C ALA A 33 17.34 -8.87 4.77
N GLY A 34 17.91 -7.70 4.47
CA GLY A 34 18.29 -7.32 3.11
C GLY A 34 17.10 -7.05 2.20
N VAL A 35 15.96 -6.64 2.75
CA VAL A 35 14.72 -6.39 1.99
C VAL A 35 14.69 -4.94 1.51
N GLU A 36 14.49 -4.74 0.21
CA GLU A 36 14.29 -3.42 -0.36
C GLU A 36 12.95 -2.84 0.09
N THR A 37 12.96 -1.59 0.54
CA THR A 37 11.77 -0.93 1.12
C THR A 37 11.55 0.41 0.45
N HIS A 38 10.29 0.71 0.10
CA HIS A 38 9.87 1.98 -0.44
C HIS A 38 8.67 2.52 0.32
N PHE A 39 8.58 3.85 0.39
CA PHE A 39 7.43 4.52 0.99
C PHE A 39 6.43 4.94 -0.08
N LEU A 40 5.16 4.72 0.20
CA LEU A 40 4.08 5.16 -0.68
C LEU A 40 3.95 6.69 -0.60
N ARG A 41 3.78 7.34 -1.74
CA ARG A 41 3.58 8.78 -1.79
C ARG A 41 2.19 9.16 -1.29
N HIS A 42 2.10 10.36 -0.69
CA HIS A 42 0.86 10.95 -0.20
C HIS A 42 0.17 10.12 0.89
N THR A 43 0.96 9.40 1.69
CA THR A 43 0.47 8.55 2.77
C THR A 43 1.06 8.95 4.13
N GLU A 44 1.43 10.23 4.29
CA GLU A 44 2.10 10.74 5.48
C GLU A 44 1.21 10.80 6.71
N SER A 45 -0.12 10.81 6.52
CA SER A 45 -1.07 10.86 7.64
C SER A 45 -1.04 9.54 8.43
N ALA A 46 -1.11 9.66 9.75
CA ALA A 46 -1.26 8.49 10.63
C ALA A 46 -2.54 7.68 10.34
N LYS A 47 -3.52 8.31 9.69
CA LYS A 47 -4.79 7.66 9.31
C LYS A 47 -4.66 6.74 8.11
N HIS A 48 -3.52 6.77 7.40
CA HIS A 48 -3.33 6.05 6.13
C HIS A 48 -2.30 4.91 6.25
N VAL A 49 -2.09 4.38 7.45
CA VAL A 49 -1.04 3.37 7.69
C VAL A 49 -1.37 1.97 7.15
N TRP A 50 -2.62 1.73 6.77
CA TRP A 50 -3.09 0.42 6.33
C TRP A 50 -2.85 0.20 4.83
N ALA A 51 -1.57 0.22 4.43
CA ALA A 51 -1.18 0.20 3.02
C ALA A 51 -1.78 -0.98 2.25
N ARG A 52 -1.86 -2.16 2.85
CA ARG A 52 -2.40 -3.35 2.20
C ARG A 52 -3.84 -3.14 1.71
N ASP A 53 -4.62 -2.32 2.43
CA ASP A 53 -6.03 -2.13 2.12
C ASP A 53 -6.25 -1.36 0.82
N TYR A 54 -5.34 -0.46 0.46
CA TYR A 54 -5.52 0.43 -0.69
C TYR A 54 -4.39 0.35 -1.74
N MET A 55 -3.30 -0.33 -1.44
CA MET A 55 -2.20 -0.47 -2.40
C MET A 55 -2.67 -1.22 -3.65
N PRO A 56 -2.31 -0.77 -4.85
CA PRO A 56 -2.64 -1.51 -6.07
C PRO A 56 -2.20 -2.97 -6.00
N LEU A 57 -3.02 -3.84 -6.60
CA LEU A 57 -2.73 -5.27 -6.64
C LEU A 57 -1.71 -5.57 -7.72
N GLN A 58 -0.68 -6.33 -7.39
CA GLN A 58 0.29 -6.78 -8.37
C GLN A 58 -0.24 -8.01 -9.11
N LEU A 59 -0.44 -7.85 -10.42
CA LEU A 59 -0.92 -8.93 -11.28
C LEU A 59 0.22 -9.76 -11.84
N GLU A 60 1.26 -9.07 -12.31
CA GLU A 60 2.48 -9.63 -12.87
C GLU A 60 3.67 -8.79 -12.40
N GLU A 61 4.89 -9.19 -12.72
CA GLU A 61 6.11 -8.54 -12.24
C GLU A 61 6.07 -7.01 -12.35
N ASN A 62 5.60 -6.47 -13.49
CA ASN A 62 5.57 -5.03 -13.74
C ASN A 62 4.15 -4.48 -13.98
N ARG A 63 3.12 -5.21 -13.60
CA ARG A 63 1.74 -4.84 -13.88
C ARG A 63 0.90 -4.85 -12.61
N PHE A 64 0.25 -3.71 -12.35
CA PHE A 64 -0.56 -3.50 -11.16
C PHE A 64 -1.99 -3.15 -11.56
N LEU A 65 -2.94 -3.47 -10.69
CA LEU A 65 -4.35 -3.08 -10.84
C LEU A 65 -4.69 -2.04 -9.79
N GLN A 66 -5.04 -0.83 -10.24
CA GLN A 66 -5.55 0.21 -9.36
C GLN A 66 -7.07 0.12 -9.34
N TYR A 67 -7.62 -0.14 -8.17
CA TYR A 67 -9.05 -0.23 -7.92
C TYR A 67 -9.54 0.99 -7.14
N ARG A 68 -10.86 1.07 -6.92
CA ARG A 68 -11.45 2.08 -6.05
C ARG A 68 -11.46 1.58 -4.62
N TYR A 69 -10.84 2.34 -3.75
CA TYR A 69 -10.83 2.02 -2.31
C TYR A 69 -11.89 2.89 -1.61
N ALA A 70 -13.03 2.30 -1.32
CA ALA A 70 -14.16 2.99 -0.70
C ALA A 70 -14.93 2.03 0.22
N PRO A 71 -14.33 1.55 1.32
CA PRO A 71 -14.98 0.61 2.21
C PRO A 71 -16.16 1.25 2.93
N ASP A 72 -17.24 0.50 3.09
CA ASP A 72 -18.48 0.99 3.71
C ASP A 72 -18.27 1.55 5.11
N TYR A 73 -17.40 0.93 5.90
CA TYR A 73 -17.14 1.36 7.27
C TYR A 73 -16.41 2.70 7.36
N LEU A 74 -15.85 3.21 6.26
CA LEU A 74 -15.22 4.55 6.19
C LEU A 74 -16.13 5.59 5.54
N ARG A 75 -17.40 5.28 5.30
CA ARG A 75 -18.33 6.20 4.63
C ARG A 75 -18.43 7.55 5.36
N ASN A 76 -18.43 7.53 6.68
CA ASN A 76 -18.50 8.73 7.51
C ASN A 76 -17.15 9.27 7.96
N ASP A 77 -16.06 8.62 7.55
CA ASP A 77 -14.69 8.98 7.93
C ASP A 77 -13.78 9.06 6.69
N PRO A 78 -14.08 9.97 5.73
CA PRO A 78 -13.34 10.05 4.48
C PRO A 78 -11.85 10.38 4.66
N ASP A 79 -11.49 11.00 5.79
CA ASP A 79 -10.10 11.33 6.09
C ASP A 79 -9.20 10.08 6.22
N TYR A 80 -9.79 8.91 6.47
CA TYR A 80 -9.05 7.64 6.53
C TYR A 80 -8.81 7.03 5.15
N ILE A 81 -9.39 7.61 4.10
CA ILE A 81 -9.17 7.15 2.73
C ILE A 81 -8.02 7.95 2.14
N PRO A 82 -6.86 7.32 1.84
CA PRO A 82 -5.74 8.04 1.24
C PRO A 82 -6.03 8.38 -0.22
N PRO A 83 -5.21 9.26 -0.84
CA PRO A 83 -5.31 9.54 -2.27
C PRO A 83 -4.76 8.35 -3.08
N TYR A 84 -5.39 7.20 -2.97
CA TYR A 84 -4.92 5.93 -3.55
C TYR A 84 -4.73 6.01 -5.07
N GLU A 85 -5.45 6.91 -5.74
CA GLU A 85 -5.38 7.08 -7.20
C GLU A 85 -4.02 7.63 -7.66
N THR A 86 -3.26 8.24 -6.77
CA THR A 86 -1.96 8.84 -7.10
C THR A 86 -0.79 7.90 -6.88
N ILE A 87 -1.00 6.74 -6.25
CA ILE A 87 0.08 5.82 -5.88
C ILE A 87 0.83 5.30 -7.10
N CYS A 88 0.12 4.78 -8.08
CA CYS A 88 0.75 4.24 -9.28
C CYS A 88 1.60 5.28 -9.99
N ARG A 89 1.05 6.48 -10.19
CA ARG A 89 1.76 7.57 -10.86
C ARG A 89 2.95 8.04 -10.04
N GLY A 90 2.77 8.22 -8.74
CA GLY A 90 3.81 8.70 -7.85
C GLY A 90 4.97 7.72 -7.68
N MET A 91 4.72 6.43 -7.82
CA MET A 91 5.71 5.37 -7.68
C MET A 91 6.21 4.83 -9.02
N HIS A 92 5.78 5.44 -10.13
CA HIS A 92 6.12 5.02 -11.50
C HIS A 92 5.76 3.56 -11.78
N LEU A 93 4.66 3.09 -11.19
CA LEU A 93 4.15 1.74 -11.43
C LEU A 93 3.26 1.73 -12.68
N LYS A 94 3.34 0.65 -13.44
CA LYS A 94 2.44 0.43 -14.58
C LYS A 94 1.12 -0.12 -14.06
N CYS A 95 0.09 0.70 -14.06
CA CYS A 95 -1.22 0.33 -13.53
C CYS A 95 -2.29 0.30 -14.61
N LYS A 96 -3.10 -0.76 -14.58
CA LYS A 96 -4.39 -0.79 -15.23
C LYS A 96 -5.43 -0.32 -14.21
N LYS A 97 -6.34 0.54 -14.62
CA LYS A 97 -7.39 1.07 -13.74
C LYS A 97 -8.68 0.29 -13.89
N THR A 98 -9.39 0.10 -12.80
CA THR A 98 -10.74 -0.46 -12.77
C THR A 98 -11.64 0.39 -11.88
N ASN A 99 -12.94 0.39 -12.17
CA ASN A 99 -13.95 1.07 -11.36
C ASN A 99 -14.49 0.18 -10.23
N LEU A 100 -14.02 -1.05 -10.13
CA LEU A 100 -14.43 -1.94 -9.05
C LEU A 100 -14.00 -1.40 -7.70
N VAL A 101 -14.89 -1.47 -6.72
CA VAL A 101 -14.58 -1.14 -5.33
C VAL A 101 -14.03 -2.38 -4.66
N ILE A 102 -12.76 -2.30 -4.25
CA ILE A 102 -12.05 -3.43 -3.63
C ILE A 102 -11.40 -2.94 -2.34
N ASP A 103 -11.36 -3.82 -1.35
CA ASP A 103 -10.51 -3.67 -0.16
C ASP A 103 -9.38 -4.68 -0.30
N GLY A 104 -8.14 -4.21 -0.39
CA GLY A 104 -6.97 -5.05 -0.65
C GLY A 104 -6.75 -6.14 0.39
N ARG A 105 -7.19 -5.92 1.64
CA ARG A 105 -7.08 -6.94 2.70
C ARG A 105 -7.94 -8.18 2.42
N ASN A 106 -8.99 -8.05 1.59
CA ASN A 106 -9.87 -9.15 1.21
C ASN A 106 -9.39 -9.91 -0.02
N CYS A 107 -8.24 -9.51 -0.57
CA CYS A 107 -7.65 -10.18 -1.73
C CYS A 107 -6.68 -11.27 -1.26
N VAL A 108 -6.92 -12.50 -1.70
CA VAL A 108 -6.05 -13.65 -1.44
C VAL A 108 -5.16 -13.86 -2.65
N LYS A 109 -3.87 -13.91 -2.38
CA LYS A 109 -2.86 -14.14 -3.44
C LYS A 109 -2.44 -15.59 -3.49
#